data_acd3b6d8d4e4a9a08a96d00a78e99961
#
_entry.id   acd3b6d8d4e4a9a08a96d00a78e99961
#
_cell.length_a   1.000
_cell.length_b   1.000
_cell.length_c   1.000
_cell.angle_alpha   90.00
_cell.angle_beta   90.00
_cell.angle_gamma   90.00
#
_symmetry.space_group_name_H-M   'P 1'
#
loop_
_entity.id
_entity.type
_entity.pdbx_description
1 polymer ?
#
loop_
_entity_poly.entity_id
_entity_poly.type
_entity_poly.pdbx_seq_one_letter_code
_entity_poly.pdbx_strand_id
1 'polypeptide(L)'
;MLKTYCVKNLLEVGMDEAGRGPMFGRVYVAGVIIPPDETFCQEFIKDSKKLGTRKKLMAFDFIKENAIDWVVEYKDEKYIDEHNIFVANYNAMHDALNNLLVEPEHVLVDGNYFKPYCTPSGNYINHTTVVKGDNEYASIAAASILAKVSRDKYVEEMCDKYPQLDEYYGLRSNKGYASKQHLDGIKKHGCTKFHRKSFGLCKTSKEIVLEGQ
;
A
#
# COMPACT_ATOMS: atom_id res chain seq x y z
N MET A 1 14.72 -7.06 17.41
CA MET A 1 14.72 -5.64 17.01
C MET A 1 14.84 -5.65 15.49
N LEU A 2 14.12 -4.78 14.78
CA LEU A 2 14.28 -4.66 13.33
C LEU A 2 15.59 -3.95 13.01
N LYS A 3 16.19 -4.24 11.87
CA LYS A 3 17.38 -3.53 11.38
C LYS A 3 16.98 -2.11 10.95
N THR A 4 17.80 -1.12 11.24
CA THR A 4 17.57 0.27 10.84
C THR A 4 18.16 0.59 9.46
N TYR A 5 19.08 -0.21 8.97
CA TYR A 5 19.69 -0.08 7.64
C TYR A 5 20.07 -1.44 7.04
N CYS A 6 20.17 -1.51 5.75
CA CYS A 6 20.74 -2.62 4.97
C CYS A 6 22.20 -2.33 4.59
N VAL A 7 22.46 -1.14 4.06
CA VAL A 7 23.78 -0.65 3.68
C VAL A 7 24.19 0.47 4.61
N LYS A 8 25.27 0.24 5.35
CA LYS A 8 25.77 1.20 6.35
C LYS A 8 26.13 2.54 5.69
N ASN A 9 25.77 3.65 6.34
CA ASN A 9 26.06 5.02 5.94
C ASN A 9 25.36 5.49 4.66
N LEU A 10 24.37 4.78 4.15
CA LEU A 10 23.48 5.28 3.09
C LEU A 10 22.14 5.71 3.67
N LEU A 11 21.56 6.73 3.07
CA LEU A 11 20.18 7.13 3.34
C LEU A 11 19.25 6.21 2.56
N GLU A 12 18.51 5.35 3.27
CA GLU A 12 17.69 4.31 2.68
C GLU A 12 16.21 4.62 2.82
N VAL A 13 15.46 4.42 1.73
CA VAL A 13 13.99 4.37 1.76
C VAL A 13 13.51 2.94 1.82
N GLY A 14 12.69 2.60 2.80
CA GLY A 14 11.96 1.32 2.84
C GLY A 14 10.62 1.47 2.13
N MET A 15 10.27 0.52 1.26
CA MET A 15 9.04 0.54 0.47
C MET A 15 8.23 -0.74 0.66
N ASP A 16 6.91 -0.58 0.77
CA ASP A 16 5.95 -1.70 0.80
C ASP A 16 4.63 -1.27 0.14
N GLU A 17 3.79 -2.24 -0.21
CA GLU A 17 2.48 -2.00 -0.79
C GLU A 17 1.33 -2.62 -0.01
N ALA A 18 0.14 -2.08 -0.19
CA ALA A 18 -1.12 -2.64 0.29
C ALA A 18 -2.17 -2.68 -0.81
N GLY A 19 -2.84 -3.82 -0.93
CA GLY A 19 -3.98 -3.91 -1.83
C GLY A 19 -3.67 -4.48 -3.21
N ARG A 20 -2.67 -5.34 -3.39
CA ARG A 20 -2.45 -6.06 -4.66
C ARG A 20 -3.54 -7.09 -4.96
N GLY A 21 -3.98 -7.83 -3.95
CA GLY A 21 -4.91 -8.95 -4.09
C GLY A 21 -6.42 -8.63 -4.10
N PRO A 22 -6.92 -7.53 -3.52
CA PRO A 22 -8.35 -7.21 -3.51
C PRO A 22 -8.94 -7.01 -4.90
N MET A 23 -10.24 -7.30 -5.02
CA MET A 23 -11.05 -7.10 -6.23
C MET A 23 -11.62 -5.68 -6.32
N PHE A 24 -11.44 -4.85 -5.27
CA PHE A 24 -11.99 -3.52 -5.13
C PHE A 24 -10.92 -2.49 -4.84
N GLY A 25 -10.99 -1.36 -5.55
CA GLY A 25 -10.28 -0.13 -5.24
C GLY A 25 -8.78 -0.15 -5.54
N ARG A 26 -8.12 0.83 -4.99
CA ARG A 26 -6.73 1.21 -5.26
C ARG A 26 -5.70 0.22 -4.73
N VAL A 27 -4.53 0.18 -5.36
CA VAL A 27 -3.29 -0.31 -4.75
C VAL A 27 -2.54 0.89 -4.18
N TYR A 28 -2.10 0.78 -2.94
CA TYR A 28 -1.32 1.82 -2.24
C TYR A 28 0.11 1.36 -2.07
N VAL A 29 1.03 2.29 -2.19
CA VAL A 29 2.45 2.11 -1.91
C VAL A 29 2.87 3.19 -0.92
N ALA A 30 3.79 2.87 -0.02
CA ALA A 30 4.45 3.86 0.81
C ALA A 30 5.97 3.72 0.72
N GLY A 31 6.65 4.85 0.87
CA GLY A 31 8.08 4.94 1.08
C GLY A 31 8.35 5.65 2.40
N VAL A 32 9.28 5.16 3.21
CA VAL A 32 9.66 5.77 4.49
C VAL A 32 11.18 5.78 4.64
N ILE A 33 11.73 6.97 4.89
CA ILE A 33 13.13 7.18 5.27
C ILE A 33 13.16 7.40 6.78
N ILE A 34 13.79 6.48 7.52
CA ILE A 34 13.94 6.60 8.97
C ILE A 34 15.35 7.10 9.33
N PRO A 35 15.54 7.69 10.52
CA PRO A 35 16.88 7.95 11.05
C PRO A 35 17.73 6.66 11.06
N PRO A 36 18.99 6.70 10.60
CA PRO A 36 19.84 5.51 10.50
C PRO A 36 20.37 5.02 11.85
N ASP A 37 20.17 5.79 12.89
CA ASP A 37 20.54 5.46 14.26
C ASP A 37 19.38 4.77 15.01
N GLU A 38 19.63 4.42 16.28
CA GLU A 38 18.62 3.76 17.12
C GLU A 38 17.57 4.72 17.72
N THR A 39 17.54 5.99 17.28
CA THR A 39 16.59 7.00 17.81
C THR A 39 15.16 6.76 17.38
N PHE A 40 14.96 6.06 16.24
CA PHE A 40 13.63 5.69 15.79
C PHE A 40 13.03 4.58 16.67
N CYS A 41 12.03 4.91 17.47
CA CYS A 41 11.39 3.96 18.39
C CYS A 41 10.64 2.86 17.66
N GLN A 42 11.18 1.66 17.67
CA GLN A 42 10.62 0.51 16.92
C GLN A 42 9.45 -0.18 17.64
N GLU A 43 9.13 0.17 18.89
CA GLU A 43 8.04 -0.46 19.66
C GLU A 43 6.68 -0.25 18.99
N PHE A 44 6.49 0.90 18.31
CA PHE A 44 5.26 1.22 17.61
C PHE A 44 5.10 0.49 16.27
N ILE A 45 6.20 0.02 15.65
CA ILE A 45 6.17 -0.58 14.31
C ILE A 45 6.40 -2.08 14.31
N LYS A 46 6.96 -2.62 15.40
CA LYS A 46 7.24 -4.06 15.54
C LYS A 46 5.94 -4.86 15.47
N ASP A 47 5.97 -5.94 14.69
CA ASP A 47 4.81 -6.84 14.54
C ASP A 47 3.54 -6.13 14.01
N SER A 48 3.69 -5.20 13.07
CA SER A 48 2.57 -4.40 12.51
C SER A 48 1.35 -5.26 12.09
N LYS A 49 1.59 -6.49 11.61
CA LYS A 49 0.54 -7.44 11.24
C LYS A 49 -0.28 -7.93 12.44
N LYS A 50 0.31 -7.94 13.65
CA LYS A 50 -0.34 -8.36 14.91
C LYS A 50 -0.98 -7.19 15.68
N LEU A 51 -0.73 -5.94 15.24
CA LEU A 51 -1.30 -4.77 15.89
C LEU A 51 -2.81 -4.69 15.63
N GLY A 52 -3.59 -4.47 16.69
CA GLY A 52 -5.00 -4.10 16.55
C GLY A 52 -5.14 -2.71 15.91
N THR A 53 -6.33 -2.38 15.42
CA THR A 53 -6.62 -1.14 14.66
C THR A 53 -6.09 0.12 15.38
N ARG A 54 -6.35 0.26 16.68
CA ARG A 54 -5.92 1.44 17.45
C ARG A 54 -4.39 1.59 17.47
N LYS A 55 -3.65 0.49 17.69
CA LYS A 55 -2.17 0.52 17.70
C LYS A 55 -1.60 0.83 16.32
N LYS A 56 -2.24 0.36 15.23
CA LYS A 56 -1.84 0.70 13.86
C LYS A 56 -1.99 2.20 13.57
N LEU A 57 -3.07 2.82 14.05
CA LEU A 57 -3.27 4.26 13.90
C LEU A 57 -2.22 5.06 14.70
N MET A 58 -1.94 4.65 15.93
CA MET A 58 -0.86 5.26 16.72
C MET A 58 0.51 5.12 16.03
N ALA A 59 0.81 3.95 15.46
CA ALA A 59 2.03 3.73 14.70
C ALA A 59 2.09 4.58 13.43
N PHE A 60 0.96 4.73 12.73
CA PHE A 60 0.84 5.57 11.54
C PHE A 60 1.18 7.03 11.86
N ASP A 61 0.60 7.58 12.92
CA ASP A 61 0.85 8.96 13.34
C ASP A 61 2.32 9.12 13.81
N PHE A 62 2.82 8.19 14.61
CA PHE A 62 4.22 8.18 15.05
C PHE A 62 5.21 8.19 13.87
N ILE A 63 4.99 7.36 12.84
CA ILE A 63 5.86 7.31 11.66
C ILE A 63 5.89 8.66 10.96
N LYS A 64 4.74 9.28 10.76
CA LYS A 64 4.63 10.59 10.10
C LYS A 64 5.31 11.72 10.83
N GLU A 65 5.37 11.64 12.16
CA GLU A 65 5.98 12.65 13.01
C GLU A 65 7.50 12.47 13.18
N ASN A 66 8.00 11.23 13.05
CA ASN A 66 9.38 10.88 13.43
C ASN A 66 10.25 10.37 12.27
N ALA A 67 9.68 10.08 11.11
CA ALA A 67 10.46 9.76 9.91
C ALA A 67 11.19 11.00 9.38
N ILE A 68 12.35 10.81 8.76
CA ILE A 68 13.05 11.88 8.03
C ILE A 68 12.21 12.37 6.86
N ASP A 69 11.63 11.41 6.12
CA ASP A 69 10.70 11.68 5.04
C ASP A 69 9.77 10.46 4.83
N TRP A 70 8.61 10.70 4.29
CA TRP A 70 7.66 9.64 3.97
C TRP A 70 6.72 10.07 2.84
N VAL A 71 6.23 9.08 2.12
CA VAL A 71 5.30 9.30 1.01
C VAL A 71 4.29 8.15 0.96
N VAL A 72 3.08 8.46 0.51
CA VAL A 72 2.06 7.46 0.17
C VAL A 72 1.47 7.79 -1.18
N GLU A 73 1.58 6.85 -2.10
CA GLU A 73 1.03 6.95 -3.45
C GLU A 73 0.07 5.81 -3.76
N TYR A 74 -0.70 5.95 -4.83
CA TYR A 74 -1.61 4.90 -5.27
C TYR A 74 -1.80 4.88 -6.79
N LYS A 75 -2.28 3.74 -7.28
CA LYS A 75 -2.94 3.63 -8.58
C LYS A 75 -4.36 3.11 -8.38
N ASP A 76 -5.30 3.69 -9.13
CA ASP A 76 -6.71 3.34 -9.04
C ASP A 76 -7.04 2.04 -9.81
N GLU A 77 -8.27 1.59 -9.67
CA GLU A 77 -8.79 0.39 -10.31
C GLU A 77 -8.75 0.47 -11.84
N LYS A 78 -8.98 1.65 -12.41
CA LYS A 78 -8.92 1.87 -13.85
C LYS A 78 -7.50 1.67 -14.36
N TYR A 79 -6.53 2.29 -13.70
CA TYR A 79 -5.12 2.12 -14.04
C TYR A 79 -4.67 0.65 -13.92
N ILE A 80 -5.14 -0.05 -12.88
CA ILE A 80 -4.84 -1.47 -12.67
C ILE A 80 -5.43 -2.32 -13.81
N ASP A 81 -6.63 -2.04 -14.25
CA ASP A 81 -7.29 -2.78 -15.35
C ASP A 81 -6.62 -2.52 -16.70
N GLU A 82 -6.14 -1.30 -16.95
CA GLU A 82 -5.44 -0.94 -18.19
C GLU A 82 -4.01 -1.52 -18.27
N HIS A 83 -3.29 -1.55 -17.14
CA HIS A 83 -1.84 -1.85 -17.13
C HIS A 83 -1.45 -3.14 -16.40
N ASN A 84 -2.39 -3.82 -15.75
CA ASN A 84 -2.27 -4.89 -14.76
C ASN A 84 -1.65 -4.45 -13.41
N ILE A 85 -1.84 -5.30 -12.40
CA ILE A 85 -1.46 -4.99 -11.00
C ILE A 85 0.07 -4.88 -10.80
N PHE A 86 0.88 -5.60 -11.57
CA PHE A 86 2.33 -5.53 -11.46
C PHE A 86 2.85 -4.18 -11.92
N VAL A 87 2.41 -3.73 -13.09
CA VAL A 87 2.77 -2.42 -13.66
C VAL A 87 2.24 -1.29 -12.77
N ALA A 88 0.99 -1.39 -12.31
CA ALA A 88 0.39 -0.43 -11.40
C ALA A 88 1.21 -0.28 -10.10
N ASN A 89 1.64 -1.39 -9.53
CA ASN A 89 2.47 -1.39 -8.31
C ASN A 89 3.83 -0.73 -8.54
N TYR A 90 4.54 -1.08 -9.62
CA TYR A 90 5.85 -0.45 -9.92
C TYR A 90 5.74 1.05 -10.18
N ASN A 91 4.74 1.45 -10.96
CA ASN A 91 4.56 2.85 -11.26
C ASN A 91 4.15 3.65 -10.02
N ALA A 92 3.37 3.06 -9.09
CA ALA A 92 3.11 3.68 -7.80
C ALA A 92 4.38 3.79 -6.95
N MET A 93 5.29 2.79 -6.97
CA MET A 93 6.58 2.85 -6.28
C MET A 93 7.49 3.93 -6.87
N HIS A 94 7.56 4.04 -8.21
CA HIS A 94 8.34 5.09 -8.86
C HIS A 94 7.76 6.47 -8.61
N ASP A 95 6.42 6.64 -8.62
CA ASP A 95 5.78 7.91 -8.25
C ASP A 95 6.09 8.29 -6.80
N ALA A 96 6.06 7.30 -5.88
CA ALA A 96 6.45 7.52 -4.50
C ALA A 96 7.90 8.02 -4.38
N LEU A 97 8.84 7.41 -5.10
CA LEU A 97 10.24 7.86 -5.12
C LEU A 97 10.40 9.27 -5.69
N ASN A 98 9.63 9.61 -6.74
CA ASN A 98 9.63 10.95 -7.33
C ASN A 98 9.06 12.03 -6.39
N ASN A 99 8.19 11.65 -5.45
CA ASN A 99 7.48 12.57 -4.55
C ASN A 99 8.10 12.67 -3.15
N LEU A 100 9.18 11.94 -2.87
CA LEU A 100 10.00 12.18 -1.68
C LEU A 100 10.66 13.55 -1.78
N LEU A 101 10.71 14.26 -0.64
CA LEU A 101 11.42 15.54 -0.50
C LEU A 101 12.92 15.33 -0.35
N VAL A 102 13.31 14.18 0.20
CA VAL A 102 14.70 13.78 0.44
C VAL A 102 15.03 12.65 -0.54
N GLU A 103 16.02 12.87 -1.43
CA GLU A 103 16.46 11.84 -2.38
C GLU A 103 17.19 10.71 -1.64
N PRO A 104 16.71 9.45 -1.72
CA PRO A 104 17.38 8.33 -1.08
C PRO A 104 18.60 7.89 -1.90
N GLU A 105 19.61 7.35 -1.23
CA GLU A 105 20.81 6.77 -1.86
C GLU A 105 20.66 5.27 -2.13
N HIS A 106 19.68 4.63 -1.47
CA HIS A 106 19.38 3.21 -1.64
C HIS A 106 17.89 2.92 -1.39
N VAL A 107 17.32 1.99 -2.15
CA VAL A 107 15.91 1.58 -2.04
C VAL A 107 15.81 0.17 -1.49
N LEU A 108 15.12 -0.01 -0.36
CA LEU A 108 14.75 -1.31 0.21
C LEU A 108 13.29 -1.61 -0.13
N VAL A 109 13.01 -2.74 -0.74
CA VAL A 109 11.65 -3.08 -1.19
C VAL A 109 11.20 -4.41 -0.57
N ASP A 110 9.99 -4.45 0.01
CA ASP A 110 9.38 -5.73 0.37
C ASP A 110 9.07 -6.56 -0.87
N GLY A 111 9.43 -7.84 -0.80
CA GLY A 111 9.20 -8.79 -1.88
C GLY A 111 10.46 -9.25 -2.60
N ASN A 112 10.28 -9.78 -3.81
CA ASN A 112 11.35 -10.41 -4.59
C ASN A 112 11.59 -9.75 -5.95
N TYR A 113 10.93 -8.65 -6.24
CA TYR A 113 11.06 -7.93 -7.51
C TYR A 113 10.81 -6.43 -7.36
N PHE A 114 11.68 -5.66 -8.00
CA PHE A 114 11.52 -4.21 -8.17
C PHE A 114 12.05 -3.83 -9.55
N LYS A 115 11.34 -2.95 -10.25
CA LYS A 115 11.85 -2.37 -11.50
C LYS A 115 12.87 -1.29 -11.17
N PRO A 116 14.13 -1.36 -11.68
CA PRO A 116 15.14 -0.36 -11.40
C PRO A 116 14.62 1.06 -11.59
N TYR A 117 14.93 1.93 -10.65
CA TYR A 117 14.51 3.33 -10.64
C TYR A 117 15.65 4.23 -11.10
N CYS A 118 15.29 5.19 -11.95
CA CYS A 118 16.16 6.26 -12.41
C CYS A 118 15.53 7.58 -11.99
N THR A 119 16.28 8.42 -11.29
CA THR A 119 15.83 9.76 -10.90
C THR A 119 15.53 10.62 -12.12
N PRO A 120 14.76 11.71 -11.97
CA PRO A 120 14.56 12.68 -13.05
C PRO A 120 15.86 13.28 -13.57
N SER A 121 16.92 13.32 -12.75
CA SER A 121 18.27 13.76 -13.14
C SER A 121 19.08 12.73 -13.94
N GLY A 122 18.55 11.50 -14.12
CA GLY A 122 19.19 10.43 -14.89
C GLY A 122 20.08 9.48 -14.08
N ASN A 123 20.11 9.60 -12.74
CA ASN A 123 20.90 8.73 -11.88
C ASN A 123 20.14 7.48 -11.49
N TYR A 124 20.77 6.30 -11.61
CA TYR A 124 20.21 5.06 -11.07
C TYR A 124 20.45 4.98 -9.58
N ILE A 125 19.38 4.67 -8.83
CA ILE A 125 19.49 4.35 -7.41
C ILE A 125 19.54 2.83 -7.24
N ASN A 126 20.54 2.34 -6.51
CA ASN A 126 20.66 0.93 -6.19
C ASN A 126 19.49 0.49 -5.29
N HIS A 127 19.06 -0.76 -5.46
CA HIS A 127 17.99 -1.31 -4.64
C HIS A 127 18.31 -2.72 -4.14
N THR A 128 17.67 -3.09 -3.04
CA THR A 128 17.66 -4.44 -2.50
C THR A 128 16.21 -4.87 -2.25
N THR A 129 15.83 -6.01 -2.82
CA THR A 129 14.54 -6.64 -2.54
C THR A 129 14.68 -7.63 -1.40
N VAL A 130 13.76 -7.61 -0.45
CA VAL A 130 13.80 -8.45 0.75
C VAL A 130 12.46 -9.14 0.95
N VAL A 131 12.43 -10.45 0.79
CA VAL A 131 11.20 -11.24 1.01
C VAL A 131 10.80 -11.18 2.49
N LYS A 132 9.61 -10.67 2.79
CA LYS A 132 9.13 -10.37 4.15
C LYS A 132 10.01 -9.33 4.86
N GLY A 133 10.45 -8.34 4.12
CA GLY A 133 11.31 -7.28 4.61
C GLY A 133 10.70 -6.47 5.76
N ASP A 134 9.38 -6.40 5.82
CA ASP A 134 8.60 -5.81 6.93
C ASP A 134 8.84 -6.49 8.29
N ASN A 135 9.36 -7.72 8.30
CA ASN A 135 9.78 -8.41 9.52
C ASN A 135 11.29 -8.27 9.80
N GLU A 136 12.04 -7.64 8.91
CA GLU A 136 13.49 -7.54 9.00
C GLU A 136 13.98 -6.10 9.13
N TYR A 137 13.40 -5.15 8.38
CA TYR A 137 13.81 -3.74 8.33
C TYR A 137 12.73 -2.79 8.83
N ALA A 138 13.13 -1.85 9.68
CA ALA A 138 12.23 -0.89 10.31
C ALA A 138 11.59 0.07 9.29
N SER A 139 12.33 0.50 8.27
CA SER A 139 11.81 1.37 7.20
C SER A 139 10.74 0.67 6.36
N ILE A 140 10.94 -0.62 5.99
CA ILE A 140 9.93 -1.40 5.27
C ILE A 140 8.69 -1.65 6.15
N ALA A 141 8.89 -1.98 7.44
CA ALA A 141 7.78 -2.17 8.37
C ALA A 141 6.95 -0.89 8.57
N ALA A 142 7.60 0.27 8.61
CA ALA A 142 6.95 1.57 8.65
C ALA A 142 6.15 1.85 7.36
N ALA A 143 6.74 1.58 6.19
CA ALA A 143 6.05 1.69 4.90
C ALA A 143 4.81 0.78 4.82
N SER A 144 4.93 -0.47 5.30
CA SER A 144 3.80 -1.41 5.39
C SER A 144 2.62 -0.85 6.19
N ILE A 145 2.89 -0.20 7.33
CA ILE A 145 1.87 0.44 8.15
C ILE A 145 1.22 1.61 7.40
N LEU A 146 2.03 2.50 6.79
CA LEU A 146 1.50 3.65 6.05
C LEU A 146 0.62 3.22 4.87
N ALA A 147 1.09 2.29 4.05
CA ALA A 147 0.33 1.79 2.91
C ALA A 147 -0.98 1.11 3.35
N LYS A 148 -0.91 0.25 4.38
CA LYS A 148 -2.07 -0.48 4.88
C LYS A 148 -3.13 0.43 5.50
N VAL A 149 -2.73 1.35 6.37
CA VAL A 149 -3.66 2.27 7.03
C VAL A 149 -4.30 3.22 6.03
N SER A 150 -3.51 3.76 5.09
CA SER A 150 -4.04 4.64 4.04
C SER A 150 -5.06 3.93 3.17
N ARG A 151 -4.79 2.68 2.80
CA ARG A 151 -5.75 1.89 2.03
C ARG A 151 -7.01 1.55 2.82
N ASP A 152 -6.88 1.20 4.10
CA ASP A 152 -8.03 0.87 4.93
C ASP A 152 -8.92 2.12 5.14
N LYS A 153 -8.33 3.30 5.36
CA LYS A 153 -9.06 4.59 5.41
C LYS A 153 -9.81 4.87 4.11
N TYR A 154 -9.16 4.70 2.95
CA TYR A 154 -9.81 4.84 1.65
C TYR A 154 -11.06 3.96 1.52
N VAL A 155 -10.99 2.69 1.92
CA VAL A 155 -12.14 1.78 1.85
C VAL A 155 -13.27 2.23 2.78
N GLU A 156 -12.95 2.71 4.00
CA GLU A 156 -13.94 3.26 4.93
C GLU A 156 -14.61 4.51 4.34
N GLU A 157 -13.83 5.46 3.82
CA GLU A 157 -14.34 6.67 3.16
C GLU A 157 -15.26 6.36 1.98
N MET A 158 -14.90 5.33 1.19
CA MET A 158 -15.74 4.88 0.09
C MET A 158 -17.06 4.28 0.58
N CYS A 159 -17.05 3.53 1.69
CA CYS A 159 -18.26 2.99 2.30
C CYS A 159 -19.10 4.08 2.99
N ASP A 160 -18.48 5.14 3.51
CA ASP A 160 -19.21 6.30 4.03
C ASP A 160 -19.92 7.07 2.91
N LYS A 161 -19.22 7.25 1.80
CA LYS A 161 -19.77 7.95 0.62
C LYS A 161 -20.84 7.14 -0.11
N TYR A 162 -20.67 5.82 -0.17
CA TYR A 162 -21.57 4.89 -0.87
C TYR A 162 -21.90 3.71 0.07
N PRO A 163 -22.88 3.81 0.95
CA PRO A 163 -23.21 2.78 1.95
C PRO A 163 -23.51 1.41 1.35
N GLN A 164 -24.02 1.37 0.12
CA GLN A 164 -24.28 0.13 -0.62
C GLN A 164 -23.00 -0.71 -0.83
N LEU A 165 -21.81 -0.11 -0.81
CA LEU A 165 -20.53 -0.84 -0.91
C LEU A 165 -20.33 -1.80 0.27
N ASP A 166 -20.73 -1.38 1.47
CA ASP A 166 -20.70 -2.29 2.62
C ASP A 166 -21.90 -3.22 2.65
N GLU A 167 -23.11 -2.72 2.40
CA GLU A 167 -24.33 -3.49 2.37
C GLU A 167 -24.25 -4.69 1.40
N TYR A 168 -23.81 -4.44 0.16
CA TYR A 168 -23.78 -5.47 -0.89
C TYR A 168 -22.56 -6.38 -0.80
N TYR A 169 -21.39 -5.82 -0.44
CA TYR A 169 -20.11 -6.51 -0.58
C TYR A 169 -19.36 -6.73 0.75
N GLY A 170 -19.80 -6.11 1.86
CA GLY A 170 -19.15 -6.19 3.17
C GLY A 170 -17.75 -5.56 3.22
N LEU A 171 -17.53 -4.46 2.47
CA LEU A 171 -16.19 -3.91 2.27
C LEU A 171 -15.54 -3.38 3.53
N ARG A 172 -16.29 -2.90 4.51
CA ARG A 172 -15.73 -2.47 5.80
C ARG A 172 -15.00 -3.61 6.51
N SER A 173 -15.53 -4.83 6.41
CA SER A 173 -14.94 -6.01 7.03
C SER A 173 -13.83 -6.60 6.18
N ASN A 174 -14.11 -6.88 4.90
CA ASN A 174 -13.20 -7.64 4.04
C ASN A 174 -12.19 -6.79 3.27
N LYS A 175 -12.30 -5.46 3.33
CA LYS A 175 -11.40 -4.50 2.66
C LYS A 175 -11.23 -4.77 1.14
N GLY A 176 -12.27 -5.34 0.51
CA GLY A 176 -12.29 -5.65 -0.91
C GLY A 176 -11.61 -6.97 -1.31
N TYR A 177 -11.16 -7.76 -0.35
CA TYR A 177 -10.68 -9.12 -0.63
C TYR A 177 -11.83 -10.06 -1.02
N ALA A 178 -11.53 -11.16 -1.71
CA ALA A 178 -12.47 -12.15 -2.22
C ALA A 178 -13.07 -13.03 -1.09
N SER A 179 -13.65 -12.41 -0.06
CA SER A 179 -14.43 -13.11 0.96
C SER A 179 -15.70 -13.68 0.37
N LYS A 180 -16.32 -14.67 1.05
CA LYS A 180 -17.60 -15.24 0.61
C LYS A 180 -18.65 -14.14 0.42
N GLN A 181 -18.78 -13.21 1.39
CA GLN A 181 -19.73 -12.10 1.31
C GLN A 181 -19.48 -11.23 0.07
N HIS A 182 -18.22 -10.86 -0.23
CA HIS A 182 -17.88 -10.06 -1.39
C HIS A 182 -18.23 -10.79 -2.70
N LEU A 183 -17.86 -12.07 -2.82
CA LEU A 183 -18.15 -12.88 -3.99
C LEU A 183 -19.66 -13.08 -4.21
N ASP A 184 -20.42 -13.34 -3.15
CA ASP A 184 -21.88 -13.49 -3.22
C ASP A 184 -22.55 -12.14 -3.59
N GLY A 185 -22.03 -11.02 -3.05
CA GLY A 185 -22.45 -9.68 -3.42
C GLY A 185 -22.24 -9.39 -4.91
N ILE A 186 -21.07 -9.72 -5.45
CA ILE A 186 -20.79 -9.57 -6.90
C ILE A 186 -21.73 -10.43 -7.76
N LYS A 187 -22.00 -11.68 -7.38
CA LYS A 187 -22.93 -12.54 -8.10
C LYS A 187 -24.35 -11.99 -8.10
N LYS A 188 -24.80 -11.44 -6.98
CA LYS A 188 -26.16 -10.96 -6.79
C LYS A 188 -26.39 -9.59 -7.42
N HIS A 189 -25.48 -8.65 -7.20
CA HIS A 189 -25.66 -7.26 -7.58
C HIS A 189 -24.86 -6.88 -8.84
N GLY A 190 -23.71 -7.47 -9.09
CA GLY A 190 -22.74 -7.09 -10.11
C GLY A 190 -21.56 -6.34 -9.51
N CYS A 191 -20.76 -5.68 -10.34
CA CYS A 191 -19.59 -4.89 -9.95
C CYS A 191 -19.88 -3.39 -10.12
N THR A 192 -19.35 -2.55 -9.24
CA THR A 192 -19.31 -1.11 -9.44
C THR A 192 -18.10 -0.70 -10.27
N LYS A 193 -18.05 0.56 -10.73
CA LYS A 193 -16.86 1.13 -11.39
C LYS A 193 -15.59 1.12 -10.55
N PHE A 194 -15.70 0.94 -9.22
CA PHE A 194 -14.58 0.86 -8.28
C PHE A 194 -14.04 -0.57 -8.11
N HIS A 195 -14.68 -1.58 -8.73
CA HIS A 195 -14.14 -2.93 -8.78
C HIS A 195 -13.14 -3.06 -9.94
N ARG A 196 -12.11 -3.86 -9.72
CA ARG A 196 -11.10 -4.19 -10.74
C ARG A 196 -11.66 -5.22 -11.70
N LYS A 197 -12.06 -4.78 -12.88
CA LYS A 197 -12.72 -5.62 -13.89
C LYS A 197 -11.80 -6.71 -14.44
N SER A 198 -10.49 -6.55 -14.30
CA SER A 198 -9.51 -7.58 -14.65
C SER A 198 -9.37 -8.70 -13.60
N PHE A 199 -10.07 -8.63 -12.45
CA PHE A 199 -9.89 -9.57 -11.32
C PHE A 199 -11.06 -10.53 -11.17
N GLY A 200 -10.75 -11.83 -11.04
CA GLY A 200 -11.68 -12.89 -10.61
C GLY A 200 -13.08 -12.79 -11.25
N LEU A 201 -14.13 -12.80 -10.43
CA LEU A 201 -15.53 -12.71 -10.88
C LEU A 201 -15.89 -11.38 -11.52
N CYS A 202 -15.14 -10.31 -11.27
CA CYS A 202 -15.43 -9.00 -11.85
C CYS A 202 -15.30 -9.01 -13.38
N LYS A 203 -14.48 -9.92 -13.95
CA LYS A 203 -14.29 -10.05 -15.42
C LYS A 203 -15.57 -10.31 -16.20
N THR A 204 -16.51 -11.03 -15.59
CA THR A 204 -17.74 -11.49 -16.25
C THR A 204 -19.00 -10.88 -15.65
N SER A 205 -18.86 -10.05 -14.61
CA SER A 205 -19.98 -9.44 -13.92
C SER A 205 -20.45 -8.18 -14.63
N LYS A 206 -21.78 -7.96 -14.62
CA LYS A 206 -22.34 -6.69 -15.10
C LYS A 206 -21.89 -5.54 -14.23
N GLU A 207 -21.75 -4.36 -14.81
CA GLU A 207 -21.53 -3.12 -14.04
C GLU A 207 -22.85 -2.57 -13.51
N ILE A 208 -22.83 -2.06 -12.30
CA ILE A 208 -23.95 -1.33 -11.67
C ILE A 208 -23.49 0.05 -11.28
N VAL A 209 -24.45 0.98 -11.26
CA VAL A 209 -24.28 2.34 -10.73
C VAL A 209 -24.87 2.38 -9.33
N LEU A 210 -24.14 2.91 -8.37
CA LEU A 210 -24.63 3.12 -7.00
C LEU A 210 -25.42 4.42 -6.91
N GLU A 211 -26.32 4.51 -5.96
CA GLU A 211 -26.99 5.77 -5.66
C GLU A 211 -25.97 6.84 -5.22
N GLY A 212 -26.03 8.01 -5.81
CA GLY A 212 -25.12 9.13 -5.53
C GLY A 212 -23.78 9.10 -6.29
N GLN A 213 -23.67 8.22 -7.31
CA GLN A 213 -22.51 8.22 -8.23
C GLN A 213 -22.59 9.29 -9.31
#